data_f47acd9f53d04a75b771f30fb262ec4f
#
_entry.id   f47acd9f53d04a75b771f30fb262ec4f
#
_cell.length_a   1.000
_cell.length_b   1.000
_cell.length_c   1.000
_cell.angle_alpha   90.00
_cell.angle_beta   90.00
_cell.angle_gamma   90.00
#
_symmetry.space_group_name_H-M   'P 1'
#
loop_
_entity.id
_entity.type
_entity.pdbx_description
1 polymer ?
#
loop_
_entity_poly.entity_id
_entity_poly.type
_entity_poly.pdbx_seq_one_letter_code
_entity_poly.pdbx_strand_id
1 'polypeptide(L)'
;MTTAYLPASTLAAIASLSGATSTDKFTPILTAIRVTVTPETVTAVATDRYIAARLTTPLGDVAHTVSDAGSTFYLNAADATMLAKLKTGGMLTWNDETREVTAEMDNHSRFTLHAVDGNYPPVERLIPSDTAEHDIPAGVGLNPSTFAKLAKFSLPGEKAAELKKAAYRLGIEKLTDSHKSGPIVATRSGGGSYLTVIVQPNLIRT
;
A
#
# COMPACT_ATOMS: atom_id res chain seq x y z
N MET A 1 -6.01 23.12 0.02
CA MET A 1 -5.02 22.33 0.80
C MET A 1 -5.78 21.45 1.76
N THR A 2 -5.42 20.19 1.82
CA THR A 2 -6.03 19.17 2.68
C THR A 2 -5.02 18.73 3.74
N THR A 3 -5.47 18.45 4.96
CA THR A 3 -4.60 18.02 6.06
C THR A 3 -5.15 16.77 6.72
N ALA A 4 -4.27 15.92 7.22
CA ALA A 4 -4.63 14.82 8.13
C ALA A 4 -3.44 14.46 9.04
N TYR A 5 -3.75 14.19 10.29
CA TYR A 5 -2.76 13.64 11.20
C TYR A 5 -2.64 12.13 10.98
N LEU A 6 -1.42 11.65 10.77
CA LEU A 6 -1.13 10.23 10.65
C LEU A 6 -0.26 9.74 11.82
N PRO A 7 -0.77 8.76 12.61
CA PRO A 7 0.01 8.16 13.69
C PRO A 7 1.30 7.49 13.19
N ALA A 8 2.31 7.40 14.05
CA ALA A 8 3.57 6.74 13.73
C ALA A 8 3.39 5.30 13.20
N SER A 9 2.44 4.55 13.78
CA SER A 9 2.11 3.18 13.35
C SER A 9 1.55 3.12 11.92
N THR A 10 0.70 4.10 11.56
CA THR A 10 0.13 4.22 10.21
C THR A 10 1.22 4.60 9.21
N LEU A 11 2.08 5.57 9.53
CA LEU A 11 3.22 5.94 8.69
C LEU A 11 4.18 4.77 8.48
N ALA A 12 4.47 3.98 9.51
CA ALA A 12 5.32 2.79 9.40
C ALA A 12 4.68 1.71 8.49
N ALA A 13 3.37 1.48 8.62
CA ALA A 13 2.65 0.53 7.78
C ALA A 13 2.60 0.99 6.31
N ILE A 14 2.34 2.27 6.04
CA ILE A 14 2.43 2.86 4.69
C ILE A 14 3.83 2.66 4.12
N ALA A 15 4.87 3.00 4.88
CA ALA A 15 6.26 2.86 4.43
C ALA A 15 6.64 1.40 4.12
N SER A 16 6.03 0.41 4.80
CA SER A 16 6.28 -1.01 4.51
C SER A 16 5.91 -1.39 3.08
N LEU A 17 4.94 -0.68 2.46
CA LEU A 17 4.54 -0.89 1.07
C LEU A 17 5.62 -0.48 0.06
N SER A 18 6.70 0.21 0.47
CA SER A 18 7.83 0.52 -0.41
C SER A 18 8.44 -0.72 -1.08
N GLY A 19 8.27 -1.91 -0.47
CA GLY A 19 8.64 -3.19 -1.08
C GLY A 19 7.87 -3.54 -2.36
N ALA A 20 6.71 -2.92 -2.59
CA ALA A 20 5.91 -3.10 -3.80
C ALA A 20 6.09 -1.95 -4.81
N THR A 21 6.84 -0.90 -4.51
CA THR A 21 7.09 0.18 -5.48
C THR A 21 8.16 -0.23 -6.49
N SER A 22 8.13 0.41 -7.66
CA SER A 22 9.15 0.25 -8.69
C SER A 22 10.43 1.03 -8.33
N THR A 23 11.56 0.54 -8.81
CA THR A 23 12.84 1.29 -8.79
C THR A 23 13.15 1.93 -10.15
N ASP A 24 12.25 1.76 -11.13
CA ASP A 24 12.40 2.28 -12.48
C ASP A 24 12.17 3.79 -12.52
N LYS A 25 13.20 4.54 -12.87
CA LYS A 25 13.17 6.00 -12.98
C LYS A 25 12.40 6.51 -14.22
N PHE A 26 12.15 5.65 -15.20
CA PHE A 26 11.37 6.02 -16.40
C PHE A 26 9.87 6.06 -16.14
N THR A 27 9.43 5.49 -15.02
CA THR A 27 8.03 5.57 -14.60
C THR A 27 7.97 6.07 -13.14
N PRO A 28 8.22 7.37 -12.91
CA PRO A 28 8.36 7.93 -11.55
C PRO A 28 7.16 7.67 -10.66
N ILE A 29 5.94 7.70 -11.21
CA ILE A 29 4.71 7.49 -10.43
C ILE A 29 4.65 6.11 -9.75
N LEU A 30 5.32 5.09 -10.31
CA LEU A 30 5.39 3.76 -9.70
C LEU A 30 6.45 3.67 -8.59
N THR A 31 7.29 4.68 -8.42
CA THR A 31 8.20 4.76 -7.26
C THR A 31 7.51 5.32 -6.02
N ALA A 32 6.26 5.75 -6.17
CA ALA A 32 5.46 6.32 -5.10
C ALA A 32 4.41 5.33 -4.56
N ILE A 33 4.03 5.59 -3.34
CA ILE A 33 2.87 5.02 -2.67
C ILE A 33 1.74 6.03 -2.83
N ARG A 34 0.63 5.65 -3.44
CA ARG A 34 -0.57 6.46 -3.49
C ARG A 34 -1.31 6.32 -2.16
N VAL A 35 -1.59 7.43 -1.52
CA VAL A 35 -2.33 7.48 -0.25
C VAL A 35 -3.61 8.27 -0.45
N THR A 36 -4.74 7.62 -0.21
CA THR A 36 -6.06 8.25 -0.22
C THR A 36 -6.59 8.29 1.20
N VAL A 37 -6.99 9.47 1.64
CA VAL A 37 -7.56 9.69 2.99
C VAL A 37 -9.00 10.08 2.82
N THR A 38 -9.87 9.42 3.58
CA THR A 38 -11.28 9.80 3.80
C THR A 38 -11.46 10.13 5.28
N PRO A 39 -12.59 10.70 5.72
CA PRO A 39 -12.85 10.91 7.15
C PRO A 39 -12.76 9.63 7.99
N GLU A 40 -12.97 8.47 7.39
CA GLU A 40 -13.02 7.18 8.08
C GLU A 40 -11.74 6.36 7.93
N THR A 41 -11.06 6.47 6.79
CA THR A 41 -9.99 5.54 6.43
C THR A 41 -8.79 6.19 5.76
N VAL A 42 -7.65 5.54 5.91
CA VAL A 42 -6.45 5.77 5.11
C VAL A 42 -6.22 4.52 4.26
N THR A 43 -6.18 4.70 2.95
CA THR A 43 -5.86 3.63 2.00
C THR A 43 -4.56 3.96 1.29
N ALA A 44 -3.56 3.09 1.42
CA ALA A 44 -2.28 3.19 0.74
C ALA A 44 -2.12 2.08 -0.28
N VAL A 45 -1.63 2.40 -1.48
CA VAL A 45 -1.43 1.47 -2.59
C VAL A 45 -0.06 1.65 -3.19
N ALA A 46 0.65 0.54 -3.41
CA ALA A 46 1.93 0.52 -4.12
C ALA A 46 1.96 -0.61 -5.15
N THR A 47 2.64 -0.41 -6.27
CA THR A 47 2.81 -1.42 -7.31
C THR A 47 4.07 -1.21 -8.13
N ASP A 48 4.70 -2.31 -8.57
CA ASP A 48 5.80 -2.33 -9.56
C ASP A 48 5.38 -3.04 -10.88
N ARG A 49 4.06 -3.20 -11.12
CA ARG A 49 3.41 -3.95 -12.21
C ARG A 49 3.37 -5.47 -12.01
N TYR A 50 4.22 -6.07 -11.17
CA TYR A 50 4.28 -7.52 -10.90
C TYR A 50 3.67 -7.89 -9.56
N ILE A 51 3.75 -6.96 -8.62
CA ILE A 51 3.10 -7.03 -7.33
C ILE A 51 2.34 -5.73 -7.09
N ALA A 52 1.19 -5.83 -6.46
CA ALA A 52 0.47 -4.69 -5.92
C ALA A 52 0.08 -4.97 -4.47
N ALA A 53 0.26 -3.99 -3.62
CA ALA A 53 -0.12 -4.07 -2.21
C ALA A 53 -1.05 -2.91 -1.87
N ARG A 54 -2.17 -3.22 -1.22
CA ARG A 54 -3.13 -2.26 -0.68
C ARG A 54 -3.27 -2.46 0.82
N LEU A 55 -3.03 -1.42 1.57
CA LEU A 55 -3.33 -1.32 2.99
C LEU A 55 -4.53 -0.39 3.16
N THR A 56 -5.54 -0.82 3.90
CA THR A 56 -6.63 0.04 4.37
C THR A 56 -6.65 -0.02 5.88
N THR A 57 -6.66 1.14 6.54
CA THR A 57 -6.69 1.27 8.00
C THR A 57 -7.66 2.36 8.41
N PRO A 58 -8.36 2.24 9.54
CA PRO A 58 -9.15 3.33 10.07
C PRO A 58 -8.29 4.59 10.27
N LEU A 59 -8.82 5.76 9.92
CA LEU A 59 -8.17 7.04 10.23
C LEU A 59 -8.21 7.29 11.75
N GLY A 60 -9.29 6.86 12.40
CA GLY A 60 -9.51 7.11 13.82
C GLY A 60 -10.00 8.54 14.10
N ASP A 61 -10.11 8.88 15.37
CA ASP A 61 -10.51 10.21 15.82
C ASP A 61 -9.29 11.13 15.89
N VAL A 62 -8.80 11.55 14.72
CA VAL A 62 -7.63 12.42 14.57
C VAL A 62 -8.00 13.70 13.82
N ALA A 63 -7.19 14.74 14.01
CA ALA A 63 -7.40 16.03 13.33
C ALA A 63 -7.23 15.87 11.80
N HIS A 64 -8.25 16.30 11.04
CA HIS A 64 -8.20 16.35 9.57
C HIS A 64 -9.15 17.42 9.00
N THR A 65 -8.87 17.79 7.74
CA THR A 65 -9.74 18.66 6.92
C THR A 65 -10.22 17.96 5.64
N VAL A 66 -10.19 16.63 5.65
CA VAL A 66 -10.57 15.81 4.49
C VAL A 66 -12.08 15.84 4.34
N SER A 67 -12.57 16.05 3.12
CA SER A 67 -13.99 15.98 2.76
C SER A 67 -14.48 14.53 2.62
N ASP A 68 -15.80 14.34 2.60
CA ASP A 68 -16.42 13.01 2.40
C ASP A 68 -16.00 12.35 1.08
N ALA A 69 -15.68 13.14 0.06
CA ALA A 69 -15.16 12.62 -1.21
C ALA A 69 -13.74 12.02 -1.09
N GLY A 70 -13.07 12.28 0.03
CA GLY A 70 -11.68 11.91 0.22
C GLY A 70 -10.72 12.81 -0.55
N SER A 71 -9.43 12.63 -0.29
CA SER A 71 -8.35 13.33 -0.99
C SER A 71 -7.13 12.43 -1.12
N THR A 72 -6.36 12.59 -2.18
CA THR A 72 -5.26 11.68 -2.53
C THR A 72 -3.96 12.45 -2.69
N PHE A 73 -2.90 11.88 -2.14
CA PHE A 73 -1.54 12.35 -2.36
C PHE A 73 -0.60 11.18 -2.68
N TYR A 74 0.60 11.52 -3.16
CA TYR A 74 1.61 10.55 -3.54
C TYR A 74 2.84 10.73 -2.67
N LEU A 75 3.28 9.66 -2.04
CA LEU A 75 4.44 9.63 -1.16
C LEU A 75 5.55 8.84 -1.84
N ASN A 76 6.64 9.50 -2.18
CA ASN A 76 7.81 8.78 -2.68
C ASN A 76 8.25 7.73 -1.64
N ALA A 77 8.64 6.54 -2.09
CA ALA A 77 8.99 5.43 -1.20
C ALA A 77 10.16 5.77 -0.25
N ALA A 78 11.10 6.62 -0.68
CA ALA A 78 12.19 7.10 0.16
C ALA A 78 11.68 8.03 1.27
N ASP A 79 10.79 8.97 0.93
CA ASP A 79 10.19 9.91 1.89
C ASP A 79 9.31 9.15 2.91
N ALA A 80 8.50 8.19 2.44
CA ALA A 80 7.71 7.34 3.34
C ALA A 80 8.61 6.60 4.35
N THR A 81 9.72 6.04 3.86
CA THR A 81 10.70 5.34 4.70
C THR A 81 11.39 6.29 5.68
N MET A 82 11.70 7.52 5.26
CA MET A 82 12.28 8.55 6.11
C MET A 82 11.32 8.91 7.26
N LEU A 83 10.05 9.23 6.93
CA LEU A 83 9.04 9.58 7.94
C LEU A 83 8.83 8.45 8.96
N ALA A 84 8.74 7.21 8.49
CA ALA A 84 8.58 6.05 9.38
C ALA A 84 9.78 5.86 10.36
N LYS A 85 11.00 6.20 9.93
CA LYS A 85 12.19 6.12 10.78
C LYS A 85 12.19 7.12 11.94
N LEU A 86 11.42 8.20 11.83
CA LEU A 86 11.26 9.17 12.92
C LEU A 86 10.50 8.60 14.11
N LYS A 87 9.71 7.53 13.91
CA LYS A 87 8.92 6.84 14.94
C LYS A 87 7.97 7.76 15.70
N THR A 88 7.52 8.80 15.06
CA THR A 88 6.56 9.79 15.58
C THR A 88 5.45 10.00 14.57
N GLY A 89 4.27 10.40 15.03
CA GLY A 89 3.19 10.84 14.16
C GLY A 89 3.45 12.25 13.65
N GLY A 90 2.53 12.72 12.82
CA GLY A 90 2.62 14.07 12.30
C GLY A 90 1.43 14.47 11.44
N MET A 91 1.28 15.79 11.28
CA MET A 91 0.31 16.39 10.39
C MET A 91 0.89 16.44 8.97
N LEU A 92 0.24 15.76 8.03
CA LEU A 92 0.53 15.88 6.62
C LEU A 92 -0.43 16.90 5.99
N THR A 93 0.12 17.77 5.17
CA THR A 93 -0.64 18.75 4.39
C THR A 93 -0.30 18.57 2.92
N TRP A 94 -1.31 18.49 2.06
CA TRP A 94 -1.10 18.34 0.63
C TRP A 94 -2.03 19.20 -0.21
N ASN A 95 -1.62 19.41 -1.44
CA ASN A 95 -2.38 20.12 -2.45
C ASN A 95 -2.60 19.18 -3.64
N ASP A 96 -3.87 18.90 -3.95
CA ASP A 96 -4.24 17.97 -5.03
C ASP A 96 -3.82 18.49 -6.42
N GLU A 97 -3.73 19.83 -6.60
CA GLU A 97 -3.37 20.46 -7.88
C GLU A 97 -1.86 20.48 -8.10
N THR A 98 -1.10 20.94 -7.08
CA THR A 98 0.37 21.05 -7.18
C THR A 98 1.11 19.79 -6.83
N ARG A 99 0.42 18.81 -6.20
CA ARG A 99 0.98 17.57 -5.65
C ARG A 99 2.07 17.77 -4.60
N GLU A 100 2.20 18.98 -4.10
CA GLU A 100 3.09 19.27 -2.99
C GLU A 100 2.57 18.62 -1.71
N VAL A 101 3.44 17.98 -0.98
CA VAL A 101 3.15 17.38 0.33
C VAL A 101 4.14 17.92 1.33
N THR A 102 3.65 18.40 2.46
CA THR A 102 4.48 18.78 3.61
C THR A 102 4.12 17.94 4.82
N ALA A 103 5.08 17.69 5.68
CA ALA A 103 4.89 16.96 6.92
C ALA A 103 5.44 17.78 8.11
N GLU A 104 4.60 18.00 9.10
CA GLU A 104 4.99 18.54 10.39
C GLU A 104 4.84 17.45 11.44
N MET A 105 5.98 16.97 11.97
CA MET A 105 6.01 15.84 12.87
C MET A 105 5.87 16.28 14.32
N ASP A 106 5.42 15.38 15.22
CA ASP A 106 5.23 15.68 16.64
C ASP A 106 6.54 16.11 17.35
N ASN A 107 7.69 15.74 16.78
CA ASN A 107 9.01 16.20 17.26
C ASN A 107 9.41 17.57 16.70
N HIS A 108 8.45 18.32 16.13
CA HIS A 108 8.63 19.64 15.51
C HIS A 108 9.51 19.67 14.25
N SER A 109 9.91 18.53 13.72
CA SER A 109 10.59 18.47 12.41
C SER A 109 9.60 18.76 11.29
N ARG A 110 10.02 19.55 10.29
CA ARG A 110 9.23 19.88 9.11
C ARG A 110 9.95 19.44 7.84
N PHE A 111 9.18 18.87 6.91
CA PHE A 111 9.69 18.36 5.64
C PHE A 111 8.78 18.82 4.51
N THR A 112 9.38 19.23 3.40
CA THR A 112 8.73 19.28 2.09
C THR A 112 9.12 18.01 1.36
N LEU A 113 8.12 17.22 0.96
CA LEU A 113 8.34 15.91 0.38
C LEU A 113 8.44 16.01 -1.15
N HIS A 114 9.07 15.03 -1.78
CA HIS A 114 9.26 15.05 -3.22
C HIS A 114 7.92 14.87 -3.96
N ALA A 115 7.56 15.84 -4.77
CA ALA A 115 6.43 15.73 -5.68
C ALA A 115 6.67 14.60 -6.68
N VAL A 116 5.63 13.80 -6.94
CA VAL A 116 5.69 12.68 -7.88
C VAL A 116 4.63 12.86 -8.95
N ASP A 117 5.08 13.00 -10.21
CA ASP A 117 4.22 13.19 -11.36
C ASP A 117 3.89 11.90 -12.09
N GLY A 118 2.74 11.90 -12.75
CA GLY A 118 2.26 10.83 -13.61
C GLY A 118 0.86 10.36 -13.25
N ASN A 119 0.33 9.44 -14.05
CA ASN A 119 -0.96 8.80 -13.82
C ASN A 119 -0.75 7.46 -13.11
N TYR A 120 -1.28 7.33 -11.91
CA TYR A 120 -1.20 6.09 -11.17
C TYR A 120 -2.11 5.02 -11.80
N PRO A 121 -1.64 3.78 -12.02
CA PRO A 121 -2.45 2.75 -12.61
C PRO A 121 -3.65 2.40 -11.72
N PRO A 122 -4.80 2.02 -12.29
CA PRO A 122 -6.02 1.69 -11.55
C PRO A 122 -5.91 0.29 -10.92
N VAL A 123 -5.05 0.15 -9.92
CA VAL A 123 -4.74 -1.12 -9.22
C VAL A 123 -5.98 -1.73 -8.57
N GLU A 124 -6.97 -0.91 -8.21
CA GLU A 124 -8.23 -1.35 -7.60
C GLU A 124 -8.99 -2.36 -8.48
N ARG A 125 -8.86 -2.23 -9.80
CA ARG A 125 -9.49 -3.16 -10.76
C ARG A 125 -8.90 -4.56 -10.73
N LEU A 126 -7.70 -4.70 -10.16
CA LEU A 126 -7.00 -5.98 -10.03
C LEU A 126 -7.31 -6.67 -8.70
N ILE A 127 -7.95 -5.95 -7.76
CA ILE A 127 -8.29 -6.49 -6.45
C ILE A 127 -9.62 -7.21 -6.58
N PRO A 128 -9.65 -8.54 -6.37
CA PRO A 128 -10.88 -9.30 -6.43
C PRO A 128 -11.90 -8.77 -5.42
N SER A 129 -13.18 -8.88 -5.75
CA SER A 129 -14.26 -8.65 -4.79
C SER A 129 -14.19 -9.69 -3.67
N ASP A 130 -14.72 -9.35 -2.48
CA ASP A 130 -14.78 -10.30 -1.35
C ASP A 130 -15.62 -11.56 -1.67
N THR A 131 -16.44 -11.49 -2.73
CA THR A 131 -17.27 -12.59 -3.25
C THR A 131 -16.60 -13.39 -4.38
N ALA A 132 -15.35 -13.04 -4.77
CA ALA A 132 -14.65 -13.76 -5.84
C ALA A 132 -14.38 -15.20 -5.40
N GLU A 133 -14.69 -16.15 -6.27
CA GLU A 133 -14.33 -17.55 -6.07
C GLU A 133 -12.81 -17.70 -6.16
N HIS A 134 -12.24 -18.33 -5.15
CA HIS A 134 -10.82 -18.65 -5.09
C HIS A 134 -10.65 -20.15 -5.26
N ASP A 135 -9.84 -20.53 -6.23
CA ASP A 135 -9.44 -21.92 -6.44
C ASP A 135 -7.95 -22.08 -6.03
N ILE A 136 -7.58 -23.28 -5.61
CA ILE A 136 -6.18 -23.64 -5.37
C ILE A 136 -5.80 -24.57 -6.54
N PRO A 137 -5.17 -24.07 -7.61
CA PRO A 137 -4.74 -24.91 -8.70
C PRO A 137 -3.68 -25.91 -8.24
N ALA A 138 -3.55 -27.02 -8.96
CA ALA A 138 -2.59 -28.09 -8.68
C ALA A 138 -1.13 -27.62 -8.68
N GLY A 139 -0.84 -26.47 -9.29
CA GLY A 139 0.49 -25.86 -9.26
C GLY A 139 0.46 -24.40 -9.75
N VAL A 140 1.21 -23.55 -9.08
CA VAL A 140 1.41 -22.14 -9.44
C VAL A 140 2.89 -21.81 -9.41
N GLY A 141 3.38 -21.25 -10.52
CA GLY A 141 4.74 -20.71 -10.59
C GLY A 141 4.80 -19.36 -9.88
N LEU A 142 5.65 -19.26 -8.86
CA LEU A 142 5.91 -18.01 -8.14
C LEU A 142 7.37 -17.61 -8.30
N ASN A 143 7.60 -16.33 -8.56
CA ASN A 143 8.95 -15.80 -8.41
C ASN A 143 9.25 -15.66 -6.92
N PRO A 144 10.26 -16.40 -6.38
CA PRO A 144 10.57 -16.38 -4.96
C PRO A 144 10.89 -14.99 -4.42
N SER A 145 11.57 -14.14 -5.22
CA SER A 145 11.91 -12.78 -4.81
C SER A 145 10.68 -11.88 -4.69
N THR A 146 9.68 -12.05 -5.55
CA THR A 146 8.41 -11.33 -5.46
C THR A 146 7.59 -11.81 -4.26
N PHE A 147 7.53 -13.13 -4.05
CA PHE A 147 6.81 -13.70 -2.92
C PHE A 147 7.44 -13.33 -1.57
N ALA A 148 8.78 -13.26 -1.49
CA ALA A 148 9.48 -12.82 -0.29
C ALA A 148 9.15 -11.38 0.15
N LYS A 149 8.62 -10.54 -0.76
CA LYS A 149 8.17 -9.19 -0.42
C LYS A 149 7.01 -9.20 0.58
N LEU A 150 6.18 -10.26 0.61
CA LEU A 150 5.09 -10.40 1.58
C LEU A 150 5.57 -10.27 3.04
N ALA A 151 6.76 -10.77 3.33
CA ALA A 151 7.35 -10.70 4.66
C ALA A 151 7.73 -9.28 5.12
N LYS A 152 7.64 -8.28 4.24
CA LYS A 152 8.02 -6.90 4.54
C LYS A 152 6.81 -6.01 4.86
N PHE A 153 5.61 -6.37 4.41
CA PHE A 153 4.43 -5.55 4.61
C PHE A 153 3.86 -5.72 6.01
N SER A 154 3.60 -4.62 6.69
CA SER A 154 3.09 -4.62 8.06
C SER A 154 1.73 -3.93 8.18
N LEU A 155 0.96 -4.34 9.16
CA LEU A 155 -0.22 -3.61 9.63
C LEU A 155 0.21 -2.55 10.65
N PRO A 156 -0.59 -1.49 10.87
CA PRO A 156 -0.29 -0.48 11.88
C PRO A 156 -0.08 -1.10 13.27
N GLY A 157 1.00 -0.71 13.94
CA GLY A 157 1.34 -1.18 15.29
C GLY A 157 2.01 -2.55 15.37
N GLU A 158 2.16 -3.27 14.26
CA GLU A 158 2.83 -4.57 14.25
C GLU A 158 4.32 -4.47 14.56
N LYS A 159 4.80 -5.31 15.47
CA LYS A 159 6.22 -5.42 15.80
C LYS A 159 6.93 -6.38 14.83
N ALA A 160 8.22 -6.16 14.60
CA ALA A 160 9.03 -7.00 13.72
C ALA A 160 9.01 -8.51 14.09
N ALA A 161 8.88 -8.83 15.39
CA ALA A 161 8.76 -10.21 15.85
C ALA A 161 7.42 -10.86 15.48
N GLU A 162 6.34 -10.08 15.44
CA GLU A 162 5.00 -10.49 15.05
C GLU A 162 4.92 -10.66 13.52
N LEU A 163 5.53 -9.72 12.79
CA LEU A 163 5.60 -9.76 11.33
C LEU A 163 6.25 -11.05 10.80
N LYS A 164 7.30 -11.55 11.47
CA LYS A 164 7.94 -12.83 11.11
C LYS A 164 7.04 -14.05 11.26
N LYS A 165 6.01 -13.97 12.09
CA LYS A 165 5.05 -15.06 12.36
C LYS A 165 3.70 -14.82 11.69
N ALA A 166 3.53 -13.68 11.04
CA ALA A 166 2.26 -13.29 10.44
C ALA A 166 1.92 -14.22 9.27
N ALA A 167 0.76 -14.84 9.35
CA ALA A 167 0.23 -15.67 8.28
C ALA A 167 -0.61 -14.84 7.31
N TYR A 168 -0.49 -15.15 6.02
CA TYR A 168 -1.37 -14.66 4.98
C TYR A 168 -2.39 -15.73 4.60
N ARG A 169 -3.64 -15.33 4.40
CA ARG A 169 -4.59 -16.15 3.67
C ARG A 169 -4.28 -16.00 2.18
N LEU A 170 -4.02 -17.11 1.50
CA LEU A 170 -3.73 -17.13 0.06
C LEU A 170 -4.95 -17.63 -0.69
N GLY A 171 -5.26 -16.98 -1.81
CA GLY A 171 -6.25 -17.40 -2.78
C GLY A 171 -5.75 -17.11 -4.18
N ILE A 172 -6.31 -17.80 -5.17
CA ILE A 172 -6.07 -17.53 -6.57
C ILE A 172 -7.43 -17.25 -7.20
N GLU A 173 -7.54 -16.11 -7.88
CA GLU A 173 -8.77 -15.76 -8.55
C GLU A 173 -9.00 -16.71 -9.72
N LYS A 174 -10.19 -17.28 -9.78
CA LYS A 174 -10.64 -18.11 -10.91
C LYS A 174 -11.09 -17.19 -12.04
N LEU A 175 -10.37 -17.20 -13.14
CA LEU A 175 -10.78 -16.49 -14.36
C LEU A 175 -11.78 -17.36 -15.11
N THR A 176 -13.00 -16.86 -15.27
CA THR A 176 -14.17 -17.58 -15.82
C THR A 176 -13.99 -18.07 -17.26
N ASP A 177 -13.12 -17.44 -18.05
CA ASP A 177 -13.01 -17.67 -19.50
C ASP A 177 -11.61 -18.07 -20.00
N SER A 178 -10.68 -18.42 -19.12
CA SER A 178 -9.34 -18.82 -19.58
C SER A 178 -8.76 -19.95 -18.75
N HIS A 179 -8.02 -20.86 -19.43
CA HIS A 179 -7.18 -21.84 -18.77
C HIS A 179 -5.97 -21.21 -18.04
N LYS A 180 -5.95 -19.88 -17.88
CA LYS A 180 -4.90 -19.14 -17.21
C LYS A 180 -5.29 -18.93 -15.76
N SER A 181 -4.36 -19.16 -14.85
CA SER A 181 -4.52 -18.79 -13.43
C SER A 181 -4.62 -17.27 -13.31
N GLY A 182 -5.59 -16.81 -12.54
CA GLY A 182 -5.67 -15.41 -12.14
C GLY A 182 -4.54 -14.99 -11.19
N PRO A 183 -4.53 -13.73 -10.75
CA PRO A 183 -3.55 -13.26 -9.79
C PRO A 183 -3.66 -14.02 -8.47
N ILE A 184 -2.51 -14.19 -7.81
CA ILE A 184 -2.47 -14.72 -6.46
C ILE A 184 -2.78 -13.58 -5.50
N VAL A 185 -3.76 -13.79 -4.67
CA VAL A 185 -4.21 -12.82 -3.67
C VAL A 185 -3.79 -13.28 -2.29
N ALA A 186 -3.00 -12.46 -1.60
CA ALA A 186 -2.60 -12.69 -0.23
C ALA A 186 -3.26 -11.63 0.66
N THR A 187 -4.04 -12.05 1.64
CA THR A 187 -4.75 -11.13 2.54
C THR A 187 -4.36 -11.35 3.98
N ARG A 188 -4.41 -10.26 4.74
CA ARG A 188 -4.19 -10.27 6.18
C ARG A 188 -4.96 -9.12 6.82
N SER A 189 -5.46 -9.33 8.03
CA SER A 189 -6.18 -8.30 8.78
C SER A 189 -5.79 -8.30 10.25
N GLY A 190 -5.95 -7.15 10.90
CA GLY A 190 -5.74 -6.97 12.33
C GLY A 190 -5.97 -5.53 12.76
N GLY A 191 -6.49 -5.30 13.97
CA GLY A 191 -6.73 -3.96 14.50
C GLY A 191 -7.62 -3.07 13.63
N GLY A 192 -8.62 -3.63 12.95
CA GLY A 192 -9.47 -2.91 12.00
C GLY A 192 -8.80 -2.59 10.65
N SER A 193 -7.53 -2.96 10.47
CA SER A 193 -6.78 -2.73 9.23
C SER A 193 -6.79 -3.95 8.33
N TYR A 194 -6.73 -3.71 7.01
CA TYR A 194 -6.71 -4.73 5.96
C TYR A 194 -5.52 -4.54 5.04
N LEU A 195 -4.79 -5.61 4.78
CA LEU A 195 -3.71 -5.68 3.81
C LEU A 195 -4.05 -6.70 2.73
N THR A 196 -4.11 -6.27 1.48
CA THR A 196 -4.27 -7.13 0.31
C THR A 196 -3.05 -6.98 -0.58
N VAL A 197 -2.44 -8.10 -0.93
CA VAL A 197 -1.31 -8.14 -1.85
C VAL A 197 -1.67 -9.03 -3.03
N ILE A 198 -1.49 -8.51 -4.23
CA ILE A 198 -1.71 -9.22 -5.48
C ILE A 198 -0.36 -9.51 -6.10
N VAL A 199 -0.12 -10.76 -6.43
CA VAL A 199 1.11 -11.20 -7.08
C VAL A 199 0.78 -11.80 -8.43
N GLN A 200 1.42 -11.30 -9.49
CA GLN A 200 1.30 -11.88 -10.82
C GLN A 200 1.96 -13.27 -10.83
N PRO A 201 1.24 -14.33 -11.20
CA PRO A 201 1.84 -15.65 -11.33
C PRO A 201 2.78 -15.71 -12.54
N ASN A 202 3.86 -16.46 -12.43
CA ASN A 202 4.70 -16.78 -13.57
C ASN A 202 4.03 -17.86 -14.43
N LEU A 203 4.06 -17.67 -15.74
CA LEU A 203 3.68 -18.75 -16.68
C LEU A 203 4.73 -19.84 -16.57
N ILE A 204 4.33 -21.02 -16.10
CA ILE A 204 5.15 -22.23 -16.21
C ILE A 204 5.01 -22.69 -17.67
N ARG A 205 6.08 -22.54 -18.43
CA ARG A 205 6.16 -23.20 -19.76
C ARG A 205 6.48 -24.68 -19.49
N THR A 206 5.53 -25.54 -19.71
CA THR A 206 5.73 -27.00 -19.80
C THR A 206 6.37 -27.34 -21.13
#